data_eec0d38eee0939d17519902ed648ab0a
#
_entry.id   eec0d38eee0939d17519902ed648ab0a
#
_cell.length_a   1.000
_cell.length_b   1.000
_cell.length_c   1.000
_cell.angle_alpha   90.00
_cell.angle_beta   90.00
_cell.angle_gamma   90.00
#
_symmetry.space_group_name_H-M   'P 1'
#
loop_
_entity.id
_entity.type
_entity.pdbx_description
1 polymer ?
#
loop_
_entity_poly.entity_id
_entity_poly.type
_entity_poly.pdbx_seq_one_letter_code
_entity_poly.pdbx_strand_id
1 'polypeptide(L)'
;DIAGCLRVPTGGSSRQTIVVVEGWRVRSRLISARETARLMGLDDDYILPSNYNAAYHLTGDGVVVPVVRHLARHILEPLLSIGVDARRRSRSARRMRGPLLRA
;
A
#
# COMPACT_ATOMS: atom_id res chain seq x y z
N ASP A 1 -12.43 13.61 10.90
CA ASP A 1 -11.13 13.50 11.58
C ASP A 1 -10.03 13.35 10.52
N ILE A 2 -8.95 14.13 10.67
CA ILE A 2 -7.84 14.17 9.72
C ILE A 2 -6.56 13.88 10.50
N ALA A 3 -5.77 12.91 10.02
CA ALA A 3 -4.44 12.65 10.52
C ALA A 3 -3.39 13.29 9.61
N GLY A 4 -2.29 13.76 10.21
CA GLY A 4 -1.13 14.25 9.47
C GLY A 4 -0.39 13.12 8.75
N CYS A 5 0.45 13.49 7.79
CA CYS A 5 1.30 12.55 7.07
C CYS A 5 2.30 11.88 8.02
N LEU A 6 2.37 10.55 7.99
CA LEU A 6 3.43 9.81 8.67
C LEU A 6 4.76 10.03 7.94
N ARG A 7 5.83 10.23 8.70
CA ARG A 7 7.18 10.42 8.17
C ARG A 7 8.17 9.60 8.97
N VAL A 8 9.16 9.05 8.30
CA VAL A 8 10.31 8.45 8.98
C VAL A 8 11.09 9.56 9.69
N PRO A 9 11.52 9.38 10.95
CA PRO A 9 12.22 10.39 11.73
C PRO A 9 13.70 10.49 11.30
N THR A 10 13.92 10.87 10.05
CA THR A 10 15.25 11.14 9.46
C THR A 10 15.32 12.58 8.99
N GLY A 11 16.49 13.17 8.97
CA GLY A 11 16.67 14.52 8.44
C GLY A 11 15.96 15.64 9.23
N GLY A 12 15.80 15.47 10.57
CA GLY A 12 15.21 16.49 11.43
C GLY A 12 13.68 16.41 11.59
N SER A 13 13.01 15.44 10.96
CA SER A 13 11.59 15.22 11.23
C SER A 13 11.38 14.51 12.57
N SER A 14 10.37 14.93 13.34
CA SER A 14 10.00 14.31 14.60
C SER A 14 8.87 13.29 14.39
N ARG A 15 8.82 12.29 15.29
CA ARG A 15 7.69 11.36 15.37
C ARG A 15 6.43 12.09 15.73
N GLN A 16 5.30 11.60 15.25
CA GLN A 16 3.99 12.18 15.52
C GLN A 16 3.61 12.02 17.00
N THR A 17 3.12 13.10 17.57
CA THR A 17 2.60 13.14 18.93
C THR A 17 1.09 13.25 18.88
N ILE A 18 0.40 12.41 19.66
CA ILE A 18 -1.05 12.48 19.85
C ILE A 18 -1.34 13.27 21.12
N VAL A 19 -2.27 14.20 21.03
CA VAL A 19 -2.85 14.87 22.17
C VAL A 19 -4.19 14.23 22.49
N VAL A 20 -4.33 13.75 23.71
CA VAL A 20 -5.55 13.12 24.22
C VAL A 20 -6.21 14.08 25.21
N VAL A 21 -7.44 14.48 24.93
CA VAL A 21 -8.23 15.37 25.78
C VAL A 21 -9.40 14.59 26.36
N GLU A 22 -9.40 14.43 27.68
CA GLU A 22 -10.45 13.74 28.44
C GLU A 22 -11.02 14.70 29.48
N GLY A 23 -12.09 15.41 29.15
CA GLY A 23 -12.60 16.50 29.97
C GLY A 23 -11.56 17.60 30.18
N TRP A 24 -11.15 17.83 31.44
CA TRP A 24 -10.11 18.80 31.77
C TRP A 24 -8.68 18.26 31.74
N ARG A 25 -8.51 16.98 31.50
CA ARG A 25 -7.18 16.34 31.41
C ARG A 25 -6.66 16.36 29.98
N VAL A 26 -5.51 16.99 29.80
CA VAL A 26 -4.79 16.99 28.53
C VAL A 26 -3.50 16.19 28.72
N ARG A 27 -3.30 15.17 27.88
CA ARG A 27 -2.09 14.34 27.87
C ARG A 27 -1.54 14.28 26.47
N SER A 28 -0.23 14.15 26.35
CA SER A 28 0.43 13.91 25.07
C SER A 28 1.26 12.64 25.14
N ARG A 29 1.31 11.91 24.04
CA ARG A 29 2.16 10.73 23.87
C ARG A 29 2.57 10.56 22.43
N LEU A 30 3.62 9.81 22.18
CA LEU A 30 3.95 9.39 20.83
C LEU A 30 2.87 8.45 20.28
N ILE A 31 2.67 8.51 18.99
CA ILE A 31 1.81 7.55 18.29
C ILE A 31 2.41 6.14 18.40
N SER A 32 1.60 5.14 18.64
CA SER A 32 2.06 3.75 18.67
C SER A 32 2.25 3.16 17.27
N ALA A 33 3.07 2.13 17.15
CA ALA A 33 3.28 1.43 15.87
C ALA A 33 1.97 0.83 15.32
N ARG A 34 1.08 0.35 16.17
CA ARG A 34 -0.23 -0.16 15.73
C ARG A 34 -1.15 0.94 15.21
N GLU A 35 -1.13 2.10 15.83
CA GLU A 35 -1.89 3.26 15.33
C GLU A 35 -1.36 3.75 13.99
N THR A 36 -0.04 3.76 13.78
CA THR A 36 0.53 4.10 12.46
C THR A 36 0.12 3.09 11.39
N ALA A 37 0.10 1.79 11.71
CA ALA A 37 -0.36 0.74 10.81
C ALA A 37 -1.85 0.93 10.41
N ARG A 38 -2.72 1.23 11.40
CA ARG A 38 -4.14 1.54 11.14
C ARG A 38 -4.32 2.77 10.26
N LEU A 39 -3.54 3.83 10.46
CA LEU A 39 -3.56 5.02 9.60
C LEU A 39 -3.14 4.70 8.15
N MET A 40 -2.28 3.71 7.96
CA MET A 40 -1.89 3.21 6.64
C MET A 40 -2.90 2.23 6.03
N GLY A 41 -3.96 1.89 6.77
CA GLY A 41 -5.00 0.96 6.33
C GLY A 41 -4.59 -0.50 6.37
N LEU A 42 -3.63 -0.86 7.24
CA LEU A 42 -3.28 -2.24 7.55
C LEU A 42 -4.25 -2.80 8.58
N ASP A 43 -4.62 -4.07 8.40
CA ASP A 43 -5.49 -4.79 9.31
C ASP A 43 -4.83 -5.02 10.67
N ASP A 44 -5.62 -5.25 11.72
CA ASP A 44 -5.11 -5.37 13.09
C ASP A 44 -4.31 -6.67 13.32
N ASP A 45 -4.51 -7.66 12.50
CA ASP A 45 -3.77 -8.94 12.50
C ASP A 45 -2.44 -8.87 11.72
N TYR A 46 -2.19 -7.76 11.01
CA TYR A 46 -0.91 -7.58 10.32
C TYR A 46 0.26 -7.60 11.31
N ILE A 47 1.21 -8.50 11.06
CA ILE A 47 2.38 -8.69 11.92
C ILE A 47 3.37 -7.55 11.73
N LEU A 48 3.50 -6.72 12.76
CA LEU A 48 4.47 -5.65 12.81
C LEU A 48 5.80 -6.14 13.42
N PRO A 49 6.94 -5.55 13.02
CA PRO A 49 8.20 -5.76 13.73
C PRO A 49 8.05 -5.48 15.23
N SER A 50 8.69 -6.28 16.09
CA SER A 50 8.66 -6.09 17.54
C SER A 50 9.36 -4.80 17.98
N ASN A 51 10.36 -4.36 17.24
CA ASN A 51 11.04 -3.10 17.49
C ASN A 51 10.20 -1.92 17.02
N TYR A 52 9.92 -0.99 17.93
CA TYR A 52 9.10 0.20 17.64
C TYR A 52 9.60 1.02 16.46
N ASN A 53 10.93 1.25 16.39
CA ASN A 53 11.51 2.06 15.31
C ASN A 53 11.35 1.37 13.95
N ALA A 54 11.60 0.05 13.90
CA ALA A 54 11.43 -0.72 12.66
C ALA A 54 9.96 -0.72 12.20
N ALA A 55 9.01 -0.89 13.11
CA ALA A 55 7.59 -0.83 12.81
C ALA A 55 7.15 0.57 12.35
N TYR A 56 7.68 1.61 12.97
CA TYR A 56 7.39 2.99 12.58
C TYR A 56 7.99 3.34 11.21
N HIS A 57 9.22 2.88 10.91
CA HIS A 57 9.82 3.02 9.59
C HIS A 57 9.01 2.32 8.50
N LEU A 58 8.56 1.09 8.76
CA LEU A 58 7.71 0.33 7.83
C LEU A 58 6.48 1.14 7.42
N THR A 59 5.81 1.77 8.38
CA THR A 59 4.58 2.53 8.12
C THR A 59 4.87 3.93 7.58
N GLY A 60 5.97 4.55 7.97
CA GLY A 60 6.38 5.88 7.52
C GLY A 60 6.88 5.92 6.06
N ASP A 61 7.53 4.84 5.60
CA ASP A 61 7.97 4.68 4.21
C ASP A 61 6.91 4.00 3.33
N GLY A 62 5.89 3.41 3.95
CA GLY A 62 4.84 2.68 3.26
C GLY A 62 3.89 3.58 2.47
N VAL A 63 3.18 2.98 1.54
CA VAL A 63 2.08 3.62 0.82
C VAL A 63 0.75 3.17 1.41
N VAL A 64 -0.20 4.09 1.53
CA VAL A 64 -1.54 3.83 2.08
C VAL A 64 -2.23 2.69 1.33
N VAL A 65 -2.49 1.58 2.01
CA VAL A 65 -3.00 0.33 1.43
C VAL A 65 -4.33 0.51 0.66
N PRO A 66 -5.34 1.24 1.16
CA PRO A 66 -6.56 1.50 0.42
C PRO A 66 -6.34 2.20 -0.93
N VAL A 67 -5.38 3.12 -1.01
CA VAL A 67 -5.03 3.81 -2.26
C VAL A 67 -4.43 2.84 -3.26
N VAL A 68 -3.45 2.03 -2.84
CA VAL A 68 -2.85 1.00 -3.71
C VAL A 68 -3.89 0.00 -4.19
N ARG A 69 -4.77 -0.45 -3.31
CA ARG A 69 -5.87 -1.37 -3.65
C ARG A 69 -6.83 -0.75 -4.67
N HIS A 70 -7.15 0.53 -4.53
CA HIS A 70 -7.98 1.26 -5.49
C HIS A 70 -7.32 1.33 -6.87
N LEU A 71 -6.07 1.73 -6.94
CA LEU A 71 -5.30 1.81 -8.19
C LEU A 71 -5.15 0.43 -8.85
N ALA A 72 -4.87 -0.61 -8.06
CA ALA A 72 -4.78 -1.97 -8.57
C ALA A 72 -6.07 -2.40 -9.24
N ARG A 73 -7.20 -2.29 -8.56
CA ARG A 73 -8.52 -2.73 -9.08
C ARG A 73 -9.00 -1.94 -10.29
N HIS A 74 -8.78 -0.63 -10.31
CA HIS A 74 -9.38 0.24 -11.34
C HIS A 74 -8.46 0.55 -12.51
N ILE A 75 -7.17 0.34 -12.35
CA ILE A 75 -6.18 0.66 -13.38
C ILE A 75 -5.36 -0.58 -13.77
N LEU A 76 -4.67 -1.21 -12.81
CA LEU A 76 -3.68 -2.26 -13.13
C LEU A 76 -4.35 -3.55 -13.60
N GLU A 77 -5.34 -4.05 -12.88
CA GLU A 77 -6.05 -5.30 -13.24
C GLU A 77 -6.76 -5.19 -14.60
N PRO A 78 -7.50 -4.11 -14.93
CA PRO A 78 -8.05 -3.93 -16.27
C PRO A 78 -7.00 -3.90 -17.37
N LEU A 79 -5.87 -3.22 -17.16
CA LEU A 79 -4.79 -3.18 -18.15
C LEU A 79 -4.16 -4.55 -18.36
N LEU A 80 -3.95 -5.33 -17.30
CA LEU A 80 -3.44 -6.68 -17.38
C LEU A 80 -4.39 -7.60 -18.15
N SER A 81 -5.69 -7.50 -17.93
CA SER A 81 -6.68 -8.32 -18.65
C SER A 81 -6.67 -8.05 -20.16
N ILE A 82 -6.60 -6.79 -20.57
CA ILE A 82 -6.49 -6.39 -21.98
C ILE A 82 -5.21 -6.98 -22.60
N GLY A 83 -4.08 -6.89 -21.90
CA GLY A 83 -2.80 -7.42 -22.35
C GLY A 83 -2.79 -8.95 -22.52
N VAL A 84 -3.44 -9.66 -21.61
CA VAL A 84 -3.58 -11.13 -21.66
C VAL A 84 -4.44 -11.54 -22.85
N ASP A 85 -5.58 -10.87 -23.08
CA ASP A 85 -6.49 -11.17 -24.18
C ASP A 85 -5.84 -10.88 -25.56
N ALA A 86 -5.09 -9.78 -25.66
CA ALA A 86 -4.35 -9.47 -26.88
C ALA A 86 -3.30 -10.55 -27.22
N ARG A 87 -2.55 -11.02 -26.22
CA ARG A 87 -1.58 -12.11 -26.37
C ARG A 87 -2.25 -13.43 -26.74
N ARG A 88 -3.41 -13.72 -26.15
CA ARG A 88 -4.18 -14.94 -26.45
C ARG A 88 -4.70 -14.95 -27.89
N ARG A 89 -5.22 -13.80 -28.35
CA ARG A 89 -5.68 -13.61 -29.74
C ARG A 89 -4.54 -13.75 -30.75
N SER A 90 -3.37 -13.17 -30.49
CA SER A 90 -2.21 -13.27 -31.36
C SER A 90 -1.66 -14.71 -31.46
N ARG A 91 -1.64 -15.44 -30.33
CA ARG A 91 -1.24 -16.87 -30.34
C ARG A 91 -2.23 -17.75 -31.09
N SER A 92 -3.54 -17.51 -30.94
CA SER A 92 -4.58 -18.22 -31.66
C SER A 92 -4.49 -17.98 -33.18
N ALA A 93 -4.31 -16.73 -33.60
CA ALA A 93 -4.15 -16.35 -34.98
C ALA A 93 -2.88 -16.98 -35.63
N ARG A 94 -1.78 -17.05 -34.83
CA ARG A 94 -0.55 -17.69 -35.28
C ARG A 94 -0.67 -19.20 -35.41
N ARG A 95 -1.50 -19.84 -34.58
CA ARG A 95 -1.76 -21.30 -34.67
C ARG A 95 -2.66 -21.65 -35.83
N MET A 96 -3.57 -20.78 -36.27
CA MET A 96 -4.39 -20.97 -37.46
C MET A 96 -3.65 -20.75 -38.78
N ARG A 97 -2.56 -19.99 -38.78
CA ARG A 97 -1.62 -19.91 -39.92
C ARG A 97 -0.61 -21.04 -39.78
N GLY A 98 -1.02 -22.26 -40.07
CA GLY A 98 -0.16 -23.42 -40.11
C GLY A 98 1.06 -23.22 -41.03
N PRO A 99 2.10 -24.06 -40.95
CA PRO A 99 3.28 -23.93 -41.79
C PRO A 99 2.85 -23.95 -43.26
N LEU A 100 3.20 -22.87 -43.97
CA LEU A 100 3.14 -22.85 -45.43
C LEU A 100 3.99 -24.03 -45.93
N LEU A 101 3.32 -25.06 -46.41
CA LEU A 101 3.97 -26.13 -47.14
C LEU A 101 4.77 -25.48 -48.29
N ARG A 102 6.09 -25.46 -48.16
CA ARG A 102 6.99 -25.20 -49.30
C ARG A 102 6.88 -26.40 -50.21
N ALA A 103 6.27 -26.20 -51.37
CA ALA A 103 6.41 -27.07 -52.51
C ALA A 103 7.80 -26.86 -53.11
#